data_da1b5069ee5c617184b4c00a096e1c23
#
_entry.id   da1b5069ee5c617184b4c00a096e1c23
#
_cell.length_a   1.000
_cell.length_b   1.000
_cell.length_c   1.000
_cell.angle_alpha   90.00
_cell.angle_beta   90.00
_cell.angle_gamma   90.00
#
_symmetry.space_group_name_H-M   'P 1'
#
loop_
_entity.id
_entity.type
_entity.pdbx_description
1 polymer ?
#
loop_
_entity_poly.entity_id
_entity_poly.type
_entity_poly.pdbx_seq_one_letter_code
_entity_poly.pdbx_strand_id
1 'polypeptide(L)'
;MLHMSGEMTKAMENHASGCCINIGTLESIAVSILPEILTGYSDKHPKVSVQIENGPTFGPNGLVERVLGHSCDLAFISGDVEHPDIRKWVIGEDHVVIVTNKDCGETVDFKKLLQNQILSFPTGCVCRILYDRFAEHIGVKSKQVLESSSLSTIFSNVVAGMGVACFPKSCISFYKTRFPVYS
;
A
#
# COMPACT_ATOMS: atom_id res chain seq x y z
N MET A 1 -7.83 10.04 -12.85
CA MET A 1 -9.20 9.53 -12.66
C MET A 1 -9.17 8.03 -12.94
N LEU A 2 -9.19 7.22 -11.86
CA LEU A 2 -9.19 5.76 -11.96
C LEU A 2 -10.61 5.31 -12.37
N HIS A 3 -10.77 4.84 -13.60
CA HIS A 3 -11.99 4.16 -14.01
C HIS A 3 -11.96 2.73 -13.48
N MET A 4 -12.84 2.41 -12.54
CA MET A 4 -13.14 1.01 -12.22
C MET A 4 -13.60 0.31 -13.50
N SER A 5 -13.01 -0.86 -13.81
CA SER A 5 -13.47 -1.65 -14.95
C SER A 5 -14.91 -2.12 -14.69
N GLY A 6 -15.76 -2.09 -15.72
CA GLY A 6 -17.17 -2.51 -15.58
C GLY A 6 -17.37 -3.94 -15.08
N GLU A 7 -16.34 -4.79 -15.17
CA GLU A 7 -16.35 -6.17 -14.65
C GLU A 7 -16.18 -6.22 -13.13
N MET A 8 -15.38 -5.31 -12.56
CA MET A 8 -15.23 -5.20 -11.11
C MET A 8 -16.55 -4.72 -10.48
N THR A 9 -17.22 -3.77 -11.12
CA THR A 9 -18.55 -3.34 -10.71
C THR A 9 -19.55 -4.50 -10.75
N LYS A 10 -19.54 -5.33 -11.81
CA LYS A 10 -20.41 -6.53 -11.91
C LYS A 10 -20.11 -7.60 -10.86
N ALA A 11 -18.83 -7.82 -10.51
CA ALA A 11 -18.49 -8.77 -9.44
C ALA A 11 -19.05 -8.31 -8.08
N MET A 12 -19.07 -7.00 -7.84
CA MET A 12 -19.67 -6.41 -6.64
C MET A 12 -21.21 -6.36 -6.71
N GLU A 13 -21.82 -6.17 -7.88
CA GLU A 13 -23.27 -6.11 -8.08
C GLU A 13 -23.99 -7.44 -7.78
N ASN A 14 -23.33 -8.59 -7.97
CA ASN A 14 -23.91 -9.90 -7.68
C ASN A 14 -24.17 -10.16 -6.19
N HIS A 15 -23.63 -9.32 -5.27
CA HIS A 15 -23.87 -9.38 -3.83
C HIS A 15 -24.89 -8.35 -3.32
N ALA A 16 -25.59 -7.64 -4.20
CA ALA A 16 -26.24 -6.35 -3.93
C ALA A 16 -27.66 -6.42 -3.35
N SER A 17 -28.02 -7.40 -2.53
CA SER A 17 -29.30 -7.35 -1.83
C SER A 17 -29.14 -7.44 -0.30
N GLY A 18 -28.66 -6.34 0.32
CA GLY A 18 -28.53 -6.22 1.79
C GLY A 18 -27.33 -6.95 2.37
N CYS A 19 -26.27 -7.16 1.58
CA CYS A 19 -25.07 -7.91 1.96
C CYS A 19 -23.96 -7.00 2.48
N CYS A 20 -23.04 -7.58 3.25
CA CYS A 20 -21.76 -7.01 3.62
C CYS A 20 -20.69 -7.49 2.62
N ILE A 21 -19.88 -6.59 2.09
CA ILE A 21 -18.69 -6.93 1.29
C ILE A 21 -17.47 -6.85 2.17
N ASN A 22 -16.71 -7.95 2.25
CA ASN A 22 -15.46 -8.04 3.00
C ASN A 22 -14.29 -7.80 2.07
N ILE A 23 -13.60 -6.67 2.24
CA ILE A 23 -12.48 -6.24 1.42
C ILE A 23 -11.18 -6.42 2.18
N GLY A 24 -10.29 -7.26 1.65
CA GLY A 24 -8.91 -7.32 2.09
C GLY A 24 -8.07 -6.24 1.37
N THR A 25 -7.15 -5.57 2.06
CA THR A 25 -6.33 -4.55 1.41
C THR A 25 -4.99 -4.32 2.10
N LEU A 26 -4.02 -3.80 1.35
CA LEU A 26 -2.84 -3.19 1.95
C LEU A 26 -3.22 -1.85 2.58
N GLU A 27 -2.66 -1.51 3.74
CA GLU A 27 -2.91 -0.22 4.42
C GLU A 27 -2.67 0.98 3.49
N SER A 28 -1.63 0.88 2.64
CA SER A 28 -1.32 1.93 1.67
C SER A 28 -2.46 2.20 0.68
N ILE A 29 -3.11 1.15 0.19
CA ILE A 29 -4.24 1.25 -0.74
C ILE A 29 -5.50 1.72 0.00
N ALA A 30 -5.70 1.22 1.25
CA ALA A 30 -6.82 1.62 2.09
C ALA A 30 -6.88 3.12 2.34
N VAL A 31 -5.73 3.79 2.49
CA VAL A 31 -5.70 5.24 2.78
C VAL A 31 -5.61 6.12 1.53
N SER A 32 -5.16 5.60 0.39
CA SER A 32 -4.89 6.41 -0.81
C SER A 32 -5.91 6.25 -1.92
N ILE A 33 -6.27 5.03 -2.25
CA ILE A 33 -7.07 4.70 -3.46
C ILE A 33 -8.50 4.31 -3.07
N LEU A 34 -8.63 3.47 -2.05
CA LEU A 34 -9.90 2.85 -1.68
C LEU A 34 -11.00 3.85 -1.27
N PRO A 35 -10.70 4.99 -0.59
CA PRO A 35 -11.73 5.95 -0.20
C PRO A 35 -12.53 6.52 -1.39
N GLU A 36 -11.87 6.85 -2.49
CA GLU A 36 -12.54 7.36 -3.71
C GLU A 36 -13.43 6.28 -4.34
N ILE A 37 -12.92 5.05 -4.41
CA ILE A 37 -13.66 3.90 -4.94
C ILE A 37 -14.91 3.64 -4.11
N LEU A 38 -14.78 3.60 -2.78
CA LEU A 38 -15.88 3.28 -1.87
C LEU A 38 -16.93 4.38 -1.82
N THR A 39 -16.53 5.65 -1.89
CA THR A 39 -17.47 6.77 -1.97
C THR A 39 -18.36 6.61 -3.20
N GLY A 40 -17.75 6.44 -4.38
CA GLY A 40 -18.51 6.24 -5.61
C GLY A 40 -19.35 4.96 -5.66
N TYR A 41 -18.94 3.93 -4.91
CA TYR A 41 -19.71 2.70 -4.77
C TYR A 41 -20.91 2.88 -3.83
N SER A 42 -20.70 3.47 -2.66
CA SER A 42 -21.76 3.69 -1.66
C SER A 42 -22.90 4.55 -2.19
N ASP A 43 -22.58 5.55 -3.02
CA ASP A 43 -23.60 6.40 -3.65
C ASP A 43 -24.54 5.60 -4.55
N LYS A 44 -24.04 4.56 -5.22
CA LYS A 44 -24.83 3.69 -6.12
C LYS A 44 -25.48 2.53 -5.39
N HIS A 45 -24.91 2.09 -4.29
CA HIS A 45 -25.31 0.89 -3.55
C HIS A 45 -25.50 1.18 -2.04
N PRO A 46 -26.41 2.09 -1.65
CA PRO A 46 -26.54 2.57 -0.26
C PRO A 46 -26.99 1.49 0.75
N LYS A 47 -27.43 0.33 0.27
CA LYS A 47 -27.86 -0.80 1.12
C LYS A 47 -26.75 -1.81 1.39
N VAL A 48 -25.58 -1.64 0.76
CA VAL A 48 -24.42 -2.54 0.93
C VAL A 48 -23.51 -1.96 1.99
N SER A 49 -23.19 -2.76 3.00
CA SER A 49 -22.15 -2.44 3.97
C SER A 49 -20.80 -2.96 3.48
N VAL A 50 -19.71 -2.30 3.85
CA VAL A 50 -18.36 -2.70 3.50
C VAL A 50 -17.55 -2.87 4.78
N GLN A 51 -16.87 -3.99 4.91
CA GLN A 51 -15.85 -4.22 5.93
C GLN A 51 -14.47 -4.24 5.28
N ILE A 52 -13.49 -3.59 5.91
CA ILE A 52 -12.13 -3.49 5.41
C ILE A 52 -11.19 -4.12 6.41
N GLU A 53 -10.37 -5.05 5.94
CA GLU A 53 -9.33 -5.68 6.73
C GLU A 53 -7.96 -5.47 6.07
N ASN A 54 -7.01 -4.95 6.84
CA ASN A 54 -5.64 -4.81 6.38
C ASN A 54 -4.87 -6.12 6.57
N GLY A 55 -3.96 -6.40 5.64
CA GLY A 55 -3.08 -7.57 5.73
C GLY A 55 -1.96 -7.56 4.69
N PRO A 56 -0.97 -8.44 4.84
CA PRO A 56 0.05 -8.64 3.82
C PRO A 56 -0.54 -9.34 2.60
N THR A 57 0.05 -9.14 1.41
CA THR A 57 -0.40 -9.82 0.18
C THR A 57 -0.28 -11.34 0.31
N PHE A 58 0.87 -11.82 0.79
CA PHE A 58 1.20 -13.25 0.91
C PHE A 58 1.53 -13.64 2.35
N GLY A 59 1.66 -14.93 2.59
CA GLY A 59 2.01 -15.50 3.88
C GLY A 59 0.79 -15.96 4.68
N PRO A 60 1.01 -16.54 5.87
CA PRO A 60 -0.08 -17.04 6.71
C PRO A 60 -1.13 -15.95 6.98
N ASN A 61 -2.38 -16.24 6.66
CA ASN A 61 -3.49 -15.27 6.68
C ASN A 61 -3.29 -14.04 5.78
N GLY A 62 -2.47 -14.16 4.73
CA GLY A 62 -2.33 -13.12 3.70
C GLY A 62 -3.60 -12.91 2.90
N LEU A 63 -3.69 -11.79 2.22
CA LEU A 63 -4.90 -11.39 1.46
C LEU A 63 -5.27 -12.41 0.37
N VAL A 64 -4.26 -13.02 -0.27
CA VAL A 64 -4.47 -14.08 -1.28
C VAL A 64 -5.13 -15.31 -0.64
N GLU A 65 -4.62 -15.78 0.50
CA GLU A 65 -5.21 -16.92 1.22
C GLU A 65 -6.64 -16.61 1.71
N ARG A 66 -6.89 -15.38 2.13
CA ARG A 66 -8.23 -14.96 2.59
C ARG A 66 -9.25 -14.97 1.46
N VAL A 67 -8.85 -14.56 0.25
CA VAL A 67 -9.74 -14.64 -0.94
C VAL A 67 -9.99 -16.10 -1.31
N LEU A 68 -8.96 -16.95 -1.35
CA LEU A 68 -9.11 -18.37 -1.65
C LEU A 68 -9.95 -19.11 -0.59
N GLY A 69 -9.82 -18.71 0.67
CA GLY A 69 -10.59 -19.25 1.80
C GLY A 69 -11.98 -18.58 2.00
N HIS A 70 -12.40 -17.70 1.09
CA HIS A 70 -13.69 -16.99 1.14
C HIS A 70 -13.93 -16.17 2.42
N SER A 71 -12.87 -15.77 3.13
CA SER A 71 -12.95 -14.82 4.25
C SER A 71 -12.90 -13.36 3.80
N CYS A 72 -12.44 -13.10 2.57
CA CYS A 72 -12.62 -11.85 1.84
C CYS A 72 -13.29 -12.14 0.50
N ASP A 73 -14.22 -11.27 0.08
CA ASP A 73 -14.87 -11.34 -1.22
C ASP A 73 -13.93 -10.87 -2.34
N LEU A 74 -13.09 -9.90 -2.02
CA LEU A 74 -12.04 -9.39 -2.91
C LEU A 74 -10.89 -8.80 -2.12
N ALA A 75 -9.72 -8.64 -2.78
CA ALA A 75 -8.57 -7.99 -2.18
C ALA A 75 -7.89 -7.01 -3.11
N PHE A 76 -7.44 -5.88 -2.54
CA PHE A 76 -6.56 -4.93 -3.20
C PHE A 76 -5.12 -5.17 -2.76
N ILE A 77 -4.29 -5.52 -3.70
CA ILE A 77 -2.89 -5.90 -3.45
C ILE A 77 -1.93 -5.11 -4.33
N SER A 78 -0.66 -5.15 -3.99
CA SER A 78 0.43 -4.68 -4.84
C SER A 78 1.26 -5.87 -5.32
N GLY A 79 1.73 -5.82 -6.55
CA GLY A 79 2.41 -6.92 -7.21
C GLY A 79 1.46 -7.81 -8.01
N ASP A 80 1.96 -8.94 -8.45
CA ASP A 80 1.20 -9.89 -9.26
C ASP A 80 0.89 -11.18 -8.50
N VAL A 81 -0.26 -11.77 -8.81
CA VAL A 81 -0.71 -13.06 -8.28
C VAL A 81 -1.16 -13.93 -9.44
N GLU A 82 -0.61 -15.13 -9.52
CA GLU A 82 -1.05 -16.14 -10.47
C GLU A 82 -1.63 -17.33 -9.71
N HIS A 83 -2.93 -17.52 -9.82
CA HIS A 83 -3.63 -18.66 -9.26
C HIS A 83 -4.86 -18.97 -10.10
N PRO A 84 -5.16 -20.25 -10.43
CA PRO A 84 -6.25 -20.66 -11.32
C PRO A 84 -7.63 -20.19 -10.81
N ASP A 85 -7.82 -20.12 -9.50
CA ASP A 85 -9.10 -19.77 -8.87
C ASP A 85 -9.20 -18.28 -8.53
N ILE A 86 -8.21 -17.46 -8.90
CA ILE A 86 -8.24 -16.02 -8.68
C ILE A 86 -8.39 -15.29 -10.01
N ARG A 87 -9.44 -14.46 -10.10
CA ARG A 87 -9.55 -13.47 -11.15
C ARG A 87 -8.89 -12.17 -10.72
N LYS A 88 -8.02 -11.64 -11.56
CA LYS A 88 -7.30 -10.39 -11.27
C LYS A 88 -7.60 -9.28 -12.29
N TRP A 89 -7.59 -8.04 -11.82
CA TRP A 89 -7.68 -6.83 -12.63
C TRP A 89 -6.60 -5.86 -12.20
N VAL A 90 -5.90 -5.29 -13.17
CA VAL A 90 -4.97 -4.19 -12.93
C VAL A 90 -5.78 -2.89 -12.84
N ILE A 91 -5.75 -2.25 -11.68
CA ILE A 91 -6.50 -1.00 -11.43
C ILE A 91 -5.63 0.24 -11.58
N GLY A 92 -4.32 0.11 -11.63
CA GLY A 92 -3.38 1.20 -11.81
C GLY A 92 -1.95 0.79 -11.53
N GLU A 93 -1.05 1.75 -11.72
CA GLU A 93 0.37 1.63 -11.37
C GLU A 93 0.71 2.65 -10.29
N ASP A 94 1.63 2.28 -9.39
CA ASP A 94 2.16 3.17 -8.38
C ASP A 94 3.69 3.10 -8.35
N HIS A 95 4.32 4.15 -7.86
CA HIS A 95 5.76 4.23 -7.71
C HIS A 95 6.14 4.18 -6.24
N VAL A 96 7.29 3.58 -5.93
CA VAL A 96 7.87 3.65 -4.60
C VAL A 96 8.83 4.82 -4.54
N VAL A 97 8.67 5.67 -3.53
CA VAL A 97 9.49 6.84 -3.27
C VAL A 97 10.17 6.75 -1.92
N ILE A 98 11.34 7.38 -1.80
CA ILE A 98 12.04 7.52 -0.52
C ILE A 98 11.55 8.79 0.16
N VAL A 99 11.15 8.67 1.42
CA VAL A 99 10.65 9.77 2.25
C VAL A 99 11.62 10.08 3.37
N THR A 100 11.88 11.35 3.57
CA THR A 100 12.76 11.89 4.62
C THR A 100 12.19 13.21 5.16
N ASN A 101 12.55 13.58 6.37
CA ASN A 101 12.27 14.90 6.92
C ASN A 101 13.38 15.94 6.62
N LYS A 102 14.41 15.53 5.90
CA LYS A 102 15.53 16.42 5.54
C LYS A 102 15.32 16.98 4.15
N ASP A 103 15.55 18.28 4.01
CA ASP A 103 15.65 18.88 2.68
C ASP A 103 16.89 18.34 1.97
N CYS A 104 16.68 17.70 0.83
CA CYS A 104 17.73 17.12 0.01
C CYS A 104 18.17 18.04 -1.15
N GLY A 105 17.55 19.23 -1.29
CA GLY A 105 17.77 20.14 -2.40
C GLY A 105 17.30 19.56 -3.75
N GLU A 106 17.76 20.16 -4.85
CA GLU A 106 17.35 19.74 -6.21
C GLU A 106 18.05 18.45 -6.66
N THR A 107 19.20 18.12 -6.10
CA THR A 107 19.97 16.93 -6.46
C THR A 107 20.15 16.02 -5.26
N VAL A 108 19.61 14.81 -5.35
CA VAL A 108 19.66 13.83 -4.25
C VAL A 108 20.84 12.88 -4.42
N ASP A 109 21.75 12.89 -3.46
CA ASP A 109 22.76 11.83 -3.31
C ASP A 109 22.14 10.64 -2.56
N PHE A 110 21.61 9.68 -3.32
CA PHE A 110 20.98 8.49 -2.75
C PHE A 110 21.94 7.66 -1.89
N LYS A 111 23.23 7.58 -2.23
CA LYS A 111 24.19 6.84 -1.40
C LYS A 111 24.30 7.45 -0.01
N LYS A 112 24.46 8.77 0.05
CA LYS A 112 24.51 9.50 1.32
C LYS A 112 23.19 9.42 2.09
N LEU A 113 22.05 9.52 1.39
CA LEU A 113 20.73 9.44 2.00
C LEU A 113 20.48 8.07 2.62
N LEU A 114 20.79 6.98 1.92
CA LEU A 114 20.56 5.61 2.36
C LEU A 114 21.62 5.03 3.27
N GLN A 115 22.74 5.70 3.47
CA GLN A 115 23.70 5.41 4.56
C GLN A 115 23.14 5.79 5.93
N ASN A 116 22.05 6.59 5.97
CA ASN A 116 21.33 6.89 7.19
C ASN A 116 20.58 5.65 7.69
N GLN A 117 19.90 5.85 8.82
CA GLN A 117 19.04 4.84 9.41
C GLN A 117 17.81 4.62 8.54
N ILE A 118 17.47 3.37 8.29
CA ILE A 118 16.28 2.99 7.53
C ILE A 118 15.17 2.50 8.46
N LEU A 119 13.98 3.00 8.23
CA LEU A 119 12.75 2.48 8.80
C LEU A 119 12.06 1.66 7.72
N SER A 120 11.76 0.41 7.99
CA SER A 120 11.29 -0.51 6.97
C SER A 120 10.00 -1.21 7.32
N PHE A 121 9.32 -1.65 6.27
CA PHE A 121 8.28 -2.66 6.39
C PHE A 121 8.91 -4.05 6.60
N PRO A 122 8.13 -5.02 7.10
CA PRO A 122 8.58 -6.41 7.23
C PRO A 122 9.02 -7.01 5.90
N THR A 123 9.87 -8.01 5.98
CA THR A 123 10.30 -8.81 4.83
C THR A 123 9.08 -9.35 4.08
N GLY A 124 9.10 -9.27 2.75
CA GLY A 124 7.98 -9.67 1.89
C GLY A 124 7.05 -8.53 1.50
N CYS A 125 7.11 -7.37 2.15
CA CYS A 125 6.44 -6.17 1.67
C CYS A 125 7.10 -5.65 0.38
N VAL A 126 6.30 -5.27 -0.62
CA VAL A 126 6.80 -4.77 -1.92
C VAL A 126 7.72 -3.57 -1.74
N CYS A 127 7.38 -2.62 -0.87
CA CYS A 127 8.25 -1.47 -0.60
C CYS A 127 9.61 -1.89 -0.04
N ARG A 128 9.65 -2.93 0.82
CA ARG A 128 10.90 -3.49 1.35
C ARG A 128 11.70 -4.18 0.26
N ILE A 129 11.07 -4.99 -0.57
CA ILE A 129 11.75 -5.69 -1.68
C ILE A 129 12.36 -4.69 -2.65
N LEU A 130 11.62 -3.65 -3.03
CA LEU A 130 12.11 -2.63 -3.95
C LEU A 130 13.24 -1.80 -3.34
N TYR A 131 13.14 -1.47 -2.05
CA TYR A 131 14.22 -0.81 -1.33
C TYR A 131 15.49 -1.66 -1.29
N ASP A 132 15.40 -2.93 -0.91
CA ASP A 132 16.56 -3.83 -0.79
C ASP A 132 17.26 -3.97 -2.15
N ARG A 133 16.51 -4.16 -3.24
CA ARG A 133 17.05 -4.23 -4.61
C ARG A 133 17.76 -2.92 -5.02
N PHE A 134 17.16 -1.78 -4.70
CA PHE A 134 17.74 -0.49 -5.02
C PHE A 134 19.03 -0.23 -4.22
N ALA A 135 19.02 -0.50 -2.92
CA ALA A 135 20.19 -0.37 -2.04
C ALA A 135 21.35 -1.27 -2.49
N GLU A 136 21.04 -2.51 -2.89
CA GLU A 136 22.02 -3.45 -3.47
C GLU A 136 22.59 -2.91 -4.79
N HIS A 137 21.74 -2.42 -5.68
CA HIS A 137 22.15 -1.87 -6.98
C HIS A 137 23.15 -0.70 -6.84
N ILE A 138 22.94 0.19 -5.87
CA ILE A 138 23.83 1.33 -5.62
C ILE A 138 24.96 1.01 -4.64
N GLY A 139 25.04 -0.24 -4.13
CA GLY A 139 26.11 -0.71 -3.23
C GLY A 139 26.05 -0.11 -1.82
N VAL A 140 24.86 0.16 -1.30
CA VAL A 140 24.68 0.75 0.04
C VAL A 140 24.16 -0.32 1.02
N LYS A 141 24.76 -0.36 2.21
CA LYS A 141 24.24 -1.12 3.36
C LYS A 141 23.70 -0.12 4.38
N SER A 142 22.40 -0.06 4.51
CA SER A 142 21.72 0.78 5.48
C SER A 142 21.60 0.08 6.83
N LYS A 143 21.59 0.86 7.91
CA LYS A 143 21.29 0.34 9.24
C LYS A 143 19.79 0.41 9.46
N GLN A 144 19.13 -0.74 9.50
CA GLN A 144 17.72 -0.82 9.92
C GLN A 144 17.60 -0.51 11.41
N VAL A 145 16.74 0.43 11.76
CA VAL A 145 16.55 0.88 13.16
C VAL A 145 15.13 0.69 13.64
N LEU A 146 14.19 0.54 12.72
CA LEU A 146 12.79 0.28 13.02
C LEU A 146 12.19 -0.59 11.93
N GLU A 147 11.42 -1.60 12.32
CA GLU A 147 10.56 -2.37 11.44
C GLU A 147 9.12 -2.33 11.97
N SER A 148 8.17 -2.05 11.11
CA SER A 148 6.76 -2.01 11.46
C SER A 148 5.90 -2.37 10.24
N SER A 149 4.80 -3.06 10.47
CA SER A 149 3.75 -3.26 9.47
C SER A 149 2.82 -2.06 9.33
N SER A 150 2.83 -1.15 10.28
CA SER A 150 2.00 0.05 10.27
C SER A 150 2.66 1.18 9.48
N LEU A 151 2.00 1.63 8.47
CA LEU A 151 2.41 2.74 7.59
C LEU A 151 2.49 4.06 8.37
N SER A 152 1.52 4.32 9.24
CA SER A 152 1.49 5.53 10.08
C SER A 152 2.63 5.54 11.11
N THR A 153 2.98 4.38 11.68
CA THR A 153 4.11 4.27 12.61
C THR A 153 5.43 4.61 11.92
N ILE A 154 5.68 4.02 10.74
CA ILE A 154 6.91 4.33 9.99
C ILE A 154 6.94 5.81 9.60
N PHE A 155 5.84 6.34 9.06
CA PHE A 155 5.77 7.73 8.62
C PHE A 155 6.01 8.72 9.77
N SER A 156 5.39 8.54 10.92
CA SER A 156 5.57 9.41 12.09
C SER A 156 7.02 9.43 12.57
N ASN A 157 7.72 8.28 12.50
CA ASN A 157 9.13 8.21 12.90
C ASN A 157 10.06 8.85 11.85
N VAL A 158 9.71 8.81 10.54
CA VAL A 158 10.42 9.60 9.52
C VAL A 158 10.27 11.09 9.81
N VAL A 159 9.04 11.55 10.08
CA VAL A 159 8.77 12.97 10.44
C VAL A 159 9.56 13.40 11.68
N ALA A 160 9.66 12.53 12.67
CA ALA A 160 10.45 12.77 13.89
C ALA A 160 11.98 12.76 13.65
N GLY A 161 12.43 12.44 12.43
CA GLY A 161 13.86 12.47 12.07
C GLY A 161 14.63 11.20 12.41
N MET A 162 13.96 10.10 12.71
CA MET A 162 14.63 8.86 13.06
C MET A 162 15.41 8.26 11.87
N GLY A 163 14.98 8.55 10.63
CA GLY A 163 15.64 8.01 9.45
C GLY A 163 14.86 8.28 8.16
N VAL A 164 15.06 7.40 7.19
CA VAL A 164 14.37 7.42 5.89
C VAL A 164 13.57 6.15 5.69
N ALA A 165 12.52 6.20 4.88
CA ALA A 165 11.72 5.03 4.55
C ALA A 165 11.22 5.07 3.10
N CYS A 166 10.83 3.91 2.58
CA CYS A 166 10.19 3.79 1.27
C CYS A 166 8.67 3.66 1.42
N PHE A 167 7.93 4.43 0.61
CA PHE A 167 6.48 4.43 0.58
C PHE A 167 5.94 4.39 -0.85
N PRO A 168 4.73 3.84 -1.07
CA PRO A 168 4.01 4.07 -2.30
C PRO A 168 3.73 5.57 -2.46
N LYS A 169 3.96 6.11 -3.65
CA LYS A 169 3.79 7.55 -3.94
C LYS A 169 2.35 8.01 -3.70
N SER A 170 1.37 7.18 -3.99
CA SER A 170 -0.04 7.45 -3.76
C SER A 170 -0.36 7.79 -2.31
N CYS A 171 0.35 7.18 -1.34
CA CYS A 171 0.14 7.44 0.08
C CYS A 171 0.68 8.80 0.53
N ILE A 172 1.69 9.33 -0.16
CA ILE A 172 2.40 10.53 0.30
C ILE A 172 1.50 11.75 0.28
N SER A 173 0.61 11.87 -0.71
CA SER A 173 -0.34 12.97 -0.78
C SER A 173 -1.24 13.04 0.46
N PHE A 174 -1.67 11.90 0.99
CA PHE A 174 -2.46 11.82 2.23
C PHE A 174 -1.68 12.31 3.46
N TYR A 175 -0.38 12.00 3.53
CA TYR A 175 0.45 12.38 4.68
C TYR A 175 1.04 13.79 4.55
N LYS A 176 1.43 14.25 3.35
CA LYS A 176 2.01 15.60 3.12
C LYS A 176 1.09 16.74 3.55
N THR A 177 -0.23 16.57 3.46
CA THR A 177 -1.19 17.59 3.92
C THR A 177 -1.15 17.82 5.43
N ARG A 178 -0.56 16.91 6.18
CA ARG A 178 -0.53 16.93 7.65
C ARG A 178 0.86 17.15 8.23
N PHE A 179 1.92 16.84 7.47
CA PHE A 179 3.29 16.89 7.97
C PHE A 179 4.27 17.36 6.88
N PRO A 180 5.26 18.22 7.23
CA PRO A 180 6.31 18.61 6.29
C PRO A 180 7.27 17.44 6.07
N VAL A 181 7.22 16.84 4.90
CA VAL A 181 8.17 15.81 4.47
C VAL A 181 8.57 16.03 3.02
N TYR A 182 9.78 15.61 2.69
CA TYR A 182 10.35 15.65 1.35
C TYR A 182 10.28 14.26 0.72
N SER A 183 9.92 14.18 -0.55
CA SER A 183 9.77 12.94 -1.31
C SER A 183 10.30 13.10 -2.72
#